data_a698952a4781457bc9e258432529a630
#
_entry.id   a698952a4781457bc9e258432529a630
#
_cell.length_a   1.000
_cell.length_b   1.000
_cell.length_c   1.000
_cell.angle_alpha   90.00
_cell.angle_beta   90.00
_cell.angle_gamma   90.00
#
_symmetry.space_group_name_H-M   'P 1'
#
loop_
_entity.id
_entity.type
_entity.pdbx_description
1 polymer ?
#
loop_
_entity_poly.entity_id
_entity_poly.type
_entity_poly.pdbx_seq_one_letter_code
_entity_poly.pdbx_strand_id
1 'polypeptide(L)'
;AEFLGWFTEATGGTQVTENDVFTETADKTYYAHWEITEVFSVTVPVVLPLTVDENGEVHTGAAEIINGSTGEVIVSSVSISTKNGWQLVPFNTDMAHVKVDAKQLGFKINDSVTTKTGDTETLVLRGPWDIAENGKLPISYDAVVSAVSKAVTEQEVLSIVFVLEWGGE
;
A
#
# COMPACT_ATOMS: atom_id res chain seq x y z
N ALA A 1 -22.82 1.35 -8.63
CA ALA A 1 -23.62 0.38 -9.38
C ALA A 1 -24.59 1.13 -10.30
N GLU A 2 -24.69 0.69 -11.55
CA GLU A 2 -25.64 1.22 -12.54
C GLU A 2 -26.80 0.25 -12.68
N PHE A 3 -28.05 0.76 -12.67
CA PHE A 3 -29.24 -0.07 -12.86
C PHE A 3 -29.38 -0.41 -14.33
N LEU A 4 -29.30 -1.71 -14.67
CA LEU A 4 -29.41 -2.21 -16.05
C LEU A 4 -30.87 -2.45 -16.49
N GLY A 5 -31.79 -2.58 -15.54
CA GLY A 5 -33.20 -2.84 -15.83
C GLY A 5 -33.76 -4.05 -15.08
N TRP A 6 -35.01 -4.37 -15.43
CA TRP A 6 -35.71 -5.56 -14.93
C TRP A 6 -35.56 -6.71 -15.93
N PHE A 7 -35.33 -7.92 -15.42
CA PHE A 7 -35.09 -9.13 -16.22
C PHE A 7 -36.00 -10.27 -15.78
N THR A 8 -36.22 -11.22 -16.67
CA THR A 8 -37.07 -12.41 -16.43
C THR A 8 -36.45 -13.44 -15.51
N GLU A 9 -35.12 -13.38 -15.26
CA GLU A 9 -34.37 -14.32 -14.45
C GLU A 9 -33.37 -13.58 -13.56
N ALA A 10 -32.97 -14.18 -12.43
CA ALA A 10 -32.02 -13.59 -11.50
C ALA A 10 -30.59 -13.47 -12.10
N THR A 11 -30.24 -14.33 -13.03
CA THR A 11 -28.97 -14.32 -13.77
C THR A 11 -29.25 -14.56 -15.26
N GLY A 12 -28.82 -13.63 -16.11
CA GLY A 12 -29.19 -13.66 -17.53
C GLY A 12 -30.68 -13.30 -17.74
N GLY A 13 -31.39 -14.06 -18.55
CA GLY A 13 -32.77 -13.78 -18.90
C GLY A 13 -32.94 -12.67 -19.93
N THR A 14 -34.19 -12.29 -20.19
CA THR A 14 -34.55 -11.23 -21.14
C THR A 14 -34.90 -9.95 -20.37
N GLN A 15 -34.35 -8.82 -20.81
CA GLN A 15 -34.69 -7.52 -20.24
C GLN A 15 -36.16 -7.18 -20.55
N VAL A 16 -36.88 -6.72 -19.54
CA VAL A 16 -38.24 -6.21 -19.63
C VAL A 16 -38.18 -4.74 -19.99
N THR A 17 -38.83 -4.37 -21.08
CA THR A 17 -38.84 -3.01 -21.61
C THR A 17 -40.26 -2.41 -21.54
N GLU A 18 -40.39 -1.12 -21.79
CA GLU A 18 -41.69 -0.42 -21.85
C GLU A 18 -42.61 -0.89 -22.99
N ASN A 19 -42.03 -1.62 -23.97
CA ASN A 19 -42.76 -2.14 -25.13
C ASN A 19 -43.28 -3.57 -24.91
N ASP A 20 -42.91 -4.22 -23.79
CA ASP A 20 -43.37 -5.56 -23.51
C ASP A 20 -44.83 -5.58 -23.07
N VAL A 21 -45.62 -6.40 -23.76
CA VAL A 21 -47.03 -6.58 -23.45
C VAL A 21 -47.18 -7.77 -22.50
N PHE A 22 -47.66 -7.53 -21.30
CA PHE A 22 -47.95 -8.55 -20.31
C PHE A 22 -49.28 -9.24 -20.64
N THR A 23 -49.20 -10.47 -21.07
CA THR A 23 -50.38 -11.31 -21.43
C THR A 23 -50.62 -12.42 -20.40
N GLU A 24 -49.73 -12.56 -19.41
CA GLU A 24 -49.83 -13.58 -18.38
C GLU A 24 -50.97 -13.25 -17.38
N THR A 25 -51.70 -14.28 -16.96
CA THR A 25 -52.77 -14.20 -15.96
C THR A 25 -52.31 -14.67 -14.56
N ALA A 26 -51.04 -15.10 -14.42
CA ALA A 26 -50.42 -15.53 -13.17
C ALA A 26 -49.38 -14.53 -12.69
N ASP A 27 -49.10 -14.55 -11.40
CA ASP A 27 -48.01 -13.75 -10.80
C ASP A 27 -46.66 -14.10 -11.44
N LYS A 28 -45.91 -13.06 -11.78
CA LYS A 28 -44.54 -13.22 -12.36
C LYS A 28 -43.54 -12.38 -11.57
N THR A 29 -42.41 -12.97 -11.31
CA THR A 29 -41.27 -12.30 -10.64
C THR A 29 -40.32 -11.77 -11.68
N TYR A 30 -39.87 -10.53 -11.51
CA TYR A 30 -38.83 -9.89 -12.28
C TYR A 30 -37.66 -9.54 -11.35
N TYR A 31 -36.46 -9.54 -11.90
CA TYR A 31 -35.21 -9.36 -11.16
C TYR A 31 -34.51 -8.09 -11.62
N ALA A 32 -34.14 -7.24 -10.65
CA ALA A 32 -33.36 -6.05 -10.93
C ALA A 32 -31.89 -6.46 -11.19
N HIS A 33 -31.37 -6.14 -12.37
CA HIS A 33 -29.95 -6.32 -12.65
C HIS A 33 -29.21 -4.99 -12.48
N TRP A 34 -27.97 -5.09 -11.98
CA TRP A 34 -27.10 -3.98 -11.70
C TRP A 34 -25.71 -4.24 -12.25
N GLU A 35 -25.09 -3.24 -12.85
CA GLU A 35 -23.68 -3.27 -13.18
C GLU A 35 -22.88 -2.63 -12.03
N ILE A 36 -21.89 -3.34 -11.52
CA ILE A 36 -20.97 -2.83 -10.50
C ILE A 36 -19.71 -2.38 -11.24
N THR A 37 -19.46 -1.08 -11.28
CA THR A 37 -18.19 -0.55 -11.77
C THR A 37 -17.18 -0.62 -10.64
N GLU A 38 -16.17 -1.47 -10.80
CA GLU A 38 -15.03 -1.53 -9.89
C GLU A 38 -14.09 -0.38 -10.18
N VAL A 39 -13.71 0.35 -9.13
CA VAL A 39 -12.75 1.46 -9.21
C VAL A 39 -11.59 1.13 -8.29
N PHE A 40 -10.39 1.04 -8.84
CA PHE A 40 -9.15 0.96 -8.08
C PHE A 40 -8.56 2.36 -7.92
N SER A 41 -8.54 2.89 -6.71
CA SER A 41 -8.02 4.24 -6.40
C SER A 41 -7.31 4.21 -5.07
N VAL A 42 -5.99 4.37 -5.07
CA VAL A 42 -5.18 4.36 -3.85
C VAL A 42 -4.24 5.55 -3.85
N THR A 43 -4.15 6.22 -2.71
CA THR A 43 -3.17 7.29 -2.46
C THR A 43 -2.06 6.75 -1.57
N VAL A 44 -0.81 6.88 -2.02
CA VAL A 44 0.39 6.49 -1.26
C VAL A 44 1.23 7.72 -0.92
N PRO A 45 1.99 7.72 0.18
CA PRO A 45 2.88 8.83 0.51
C PRO A 45 4.02 8.91 -0.51
N VAL A 46 4.27 10.12 -1.03
CA VAL A 46 5.35 10.38 -2.01
C VAL A 46 6.71 10.49 -1.30
N VAL A 47 6.72 10.98 -0.06
CA VAL A 47 7.92 11.16 0.76
C VAL A 47 7.67 10.64 2.17
N LEU A 48 8.63 9.90 2.70
CA LEU A 48 8.72 9.52 4.11
C LEU A 48 9.91 10.27 4.73
N PRO A 49 9.67 11.45 5.34
CA PRO A 49 10.76 12.28 5.88
C PRO A 49 11.40 11.61 7.10
N LEU A 50 12.72 11.64 7.14
CA LEU A 50 13.52 11.09 8.22
C LEU A 50 14.61 12.10 8.58
N THR A 51 14.75 12.38 9.87
CA THR A 51 15.86 13.20 10.39
C THR A 51 16.60 12.43 11.48
N VAL A 52 17.89 12.67 11.58
CA VAL A 52 18.74 12.09 12.63
C VAL A 52 19.35 13.25 13.40
N ASP A 53 19.17 13.26 14.71
CA ASP A 53 19.74 14.30 15.58
C ASP A 53 21.22 14.08 15.91
N GLU A 54 21.81 14.99 16.68
CA GLU A 54 23.22 14.92 17.09
C GLU A 54 23.56 13.73 17.99
N ASN A 55 22.55 13.10 18.60
CA ASN A 55 22.70 11.91 19.43
C ASN A 55 22.56 10.63 18.60
N GLY A 56 22.23 10.74 17.31
CA GLY A 56 21.96 9.61 16.41
C GLY A 56 20.53 9.07 16.54
N GLU A 57 19.62 9.80 17.24
CA GLU A 57 18.22 9.43 17.33
C GLU A 57 17.49 9.75 16.02
N VAL A 58 16.72 8.78 15.54
CA VAL A 58 15.94 8.92 14.31
C VAL A 58 14.55 9.46 14.63
N HIS A 59 14.16 10.50 13.92
CA HIS A 59 12.83 11.10 14.00
C HIS A 59 12.11 10.96 12.66
N THR A 60 10.88 10.48 12.71
CA THR A 60 10.06 10.18 11.54
C THR A 60 8.75 10.95 11.57
N GLY A 61 8.14 11.16 10.42
CA GLY A 61 6.83 11.78 10.28
C GLY A 61 5.70 10.75 10.30
N ALA A 62 4.47 11.26 10.26
CA ALA A 62 3.29 10.44 10.04
C ALA A 62 3.05 10.25 8.54
N ALA A 63 2.66 9.04 8.14
CA ALA A 63 2.28 8.71 6.77
C ALA A 63 1.11 7.73 6.77
N GLU A 64 0.35 7.69 5.69
CA GLU A 64 -0.76 6.76 5.53
C GLU A 64 -0.95 6.39 4.05
N ILE A 65 -1.44 5.17 3.80
CA ILE A 65 -1.99 4.77 2.50
C ILE A 65 -3.51 4.86 2.62
N ILE A 66 -4.15 5.48 1.64
CA ILE A 66 -5.60 5.70 1.64
C ILE A 66 -6.22 4.89 0.50
N ASN A 67 -7.17 4.04 0.82
CA ASN A 67 -7.95 3.30 -0.15
C ASN A 67 -9.24 4.07 -0.49
N GLY A 68 -9.35 4.58 -1.71
CA GLY A 68 -10.58 5.16 -2.27
C GLY A 68 -11.25 4.23 -3.29
N SER A 69 -10.88 2.95 -3.29
CA SER A 69 -11.44 1.94 -4.19
C SER A 69 -12.81 1.46 -3.73
N THR A 70 -13.55 0.81 -4.60
CA THR A 70 -14.88 0.22 -4.33
C THR A 70 -14.82 -1.12 -3.59
N GLY A 71 -13.66 -1.52 -3.11
CA GLY A 71 -13.45 -2.75 -2.34
C GLY A 71 -12.16 -2.69 -1.53
N GLU A 72 -11.87 -3.77 -0.82
CA GLU A 72 -10.64 -3.92 -0.07
C GLU A 72 -9.42 -3.93 -0.99
N VAL A 73 -8.34 -3.30 -0.55
CA VAL A 73 -7.03 -3.30 -1.21
C VAL A 73 -5.99 -3.86 -0.26
N ILE A 74 -5.04 -4.63 -0.77
CA ILE A 74 -3.91 -5.14 0.00
C ILE A 74 -2.60 -4.61 -0.57
N VAL A 75 -1.64 -4.28 0.30
CA VAL A 75 -0.25 -4.10 -0.08
C VAL A 75 0.40 -5.48 -0.13
N SER A 76 0.59 -6.02 -1.33
CA SER A 76 1.13 -7.36 -1.54
C SER A 76 2.66 -7.42 -1.48
N SER A 77 3.34 -6.30 -1.70
CA SER A 77 4.80 -6.23 -1.66
C SER A 77 5.30 -4.84 -1.32
N VAL A 78 6.39 -4.77 -0.56
CA VAL A 78 7.17 -3.56 -0.31
C VAL A 78 8.62 -3.83 -0.66
N SER A 79 9.13 -3.10 -1.65
CA SER A 79 10.52 -3.19 -2.08
C SER A 79 11.26 -1.89 -1.79
N ILE A 80 12.48 -2.00 -1.29
CA ILE A 80 13.34 -0.87 -0.94
C ILE A 80 14.58 -0.91 -1.81
N SER A 81 15.01 0.25 -2.27
CA SER A 81 16.31 0.43 -2.94
C SER A 81 17.02 1.66 -2.41
N THR A 82 18.31 1.57 -2.21
CA THR A 82 19.13 2.67 -1.73
C THR A 82 19.50 3.65 -2.85
N LYS A 83 19.81 4.88 -2.47
CA LYS A 83 20.20 5.98 -3.35
C LYS A 83 21.48 6.64 -2.81
N ASN A 84 22.13 7.41 -3.67
CA ASN A 84 23.26 8.29 -3.33
C ASN A 84 24.42 7.61 -2.57
N GLY A 85 24.67 6.33 -2.89
CA GLY A 85 25.78 5.55 -2.33
C GLY A 85 25.51 5.00 -0.94
N TRP A 86 24.27 5.04 -0.47
CA TRP A 86 23.84 4.32 0.73
C TRP A 86 23.70 2.83 0.45
N GLN A 87 23.81 2.00 1.49
CA GLN A 87 23.66 0.54 1.42
C GLN A 87 22.73 0.07 2.52
N LEU A 88 21.82 -0.84 2.19
CA LEU A 88 20.97 -1.52 3.18
C LEU A 88 21.82 -2.45 4.04
N VAL A 89 21.44 -2.53 5.31
CA VAL A 89 21.91 -3.54 6.26
C VAL A 89 20.71 -4.04 7.09
N PRO A 90 20.84 -5.17 7.81
CA PRO A 90 19.79 -5.61 8.73
C PRO A 90 19.44 -4.51 9.73
N PHE A 91 18.16 -4.32 10.03
CA PHE A 91 17.68 -3.28 10.95
C PHE A 91 18.26 -3.40 12.36
N ASN A 92 18.67 -4.60 12.79
CA ASN A 92 19.30 -4.84 14.08
C ASN A 92 20.84 -4.67 14.07
N THR A 93 21.41 -4.07 13.02
CA THR A 93 22.85 -3.80 12.95
C THR A 93 23.26 -2.81 14.04
N ASP A 94 24.29 -3.15 14.81
CA ASP A 94 24.88 -2.24 15.79
C ASP A 94 25.72 -1.17 15.08
N MET A 95 25.13 0.00 14.89
CA MET A 95 25.74 1.12 14.17
C MET A 95 26.91 1.76 14.92
N ALA A 96 27.06 1.52 16.23
CA ALA A 96 28.21 2.03 16.99
C ALA A 96 29.54 1.43 16.54
N HIS A 97 29.52 0.24 15.93
CA HIS A 97 30.69 -0.44 15.40
C HIS A 97 30.86 -0.27 13.89
N VAL A 98 29.97 0.49 13.24
CA VAL A 98 30.09 0.79 11.81
C VAL A 98 30.98 2.00 11.60
N LYS A 99 31.86 1.94 10.59
CA LYS A 99 32.75 3.05 10.23
C LYS A 99 31.95 4.32 9.92
N VAL A 100 32.43 5.47 10.42
CA VAL A 100 31.88 6.77 10.03
C VAL A 100 31.95 6.95 8.51
N ASP A 101 30.92 7.54 7.92
CA ASP A 101 30.75 7.74 6.47
C ASP A 101 30.59 6.42 5.66
N ALA A 102 30.30 5.30 6.30
CA ALA A 102 30.03 4.05 5.61
C ALA A 102 28.71 4.08 4.82
N LYS A 103 27.83 5.07 5.09
CA LYS A 103 26.51 5.23 4.46
C LYS A 103 25.68 3.95 4.51
N GLN A 104 25.61 3.35 5.68
CA GLN A 104 24.77 2.17 5.92
C GLN A 104 23.49 2.54 6.63
N LEU A 105 22.39 1.88 6.25
CA LEU A 105 21.05 2.14 6.76
C LEU A 105 20.27 0.84 6.86
N GLY A 106 19.78 0.52 8.06
CA GLY A 106 18.73 -0.47 8.28
C GLY A 106 17.39 0.23 8.37
N PHE A 107 16.33 -0.34 7.78
CA PHE A 107 15.03 0.28 7.69
C PHE A 107 13.92 -0.62 8.22
N LYS A 108 12.95 -0.02 8.88
CA LYS A 108 11.73 -0.65 9.35
C LYS A 108 10.52 0.11 8.82
N ILE A 109 9.49 -0.62 8.39
CA ILE A 109 8.20 -0.08 8.01
C ILE A 109 7.10 -0.98 8.57
N ASN A 110 6.22 -0.43 9.38
CA ASN A 110 5.32 -1.17 10.26
C ASN A 110 6.15 -2.23 11.01
N ASP A 111 5.79 -3.51 10.96
CA ASP A 111 6.55 -4.59 11.61
C ASP A 111 7.55 -5.29 10.69
N SER A 112 7.71 -4.82 9.46
CA SER A 112 8.60 -5.38 8.44
C SER A 112 9.95 -4.65 8.46
N VAL A 113 11.04 -5.42 8.44
CA VAL A 113 12.40 -4.89 8.60
C VAL A 113 13.34 -5.38 7.50
N THR A 114 14.37 -4.59 7.21
CA THR A 114 15.49 -5.06 6.38
C THR A 114 16.26 -6.15 7.11
N THR A 115 16.65 -7.18 6.36
CA THR A 115 17.36 -8.37 6.87
C THR A 115 18.64 -8.67 6.12
N LYS A 116 18.88 -8.00 4.99
CA LYS A 116 20.01 -8.27 4.09
C LYS A 116 20.90 -7.03 3.94
N THR A 117 22.14 -7.28 3.57
CA THR A 117 23.07 -6.23 3.13
C THR A 117 23.05 -6.17 1.60
N GLY A 118 22.91 -4.97 1.04
CA GLY A 118 22.89 -4.75 -0.41
C GLY A 118 22.23 -3.44 -0.79
N ASP A 119 21.94 -3.27 -2.07
CA ASP A 119 21.34 -2.04 -2.59
C ASP A 119 19.82 -2.12 -2.70
N THR A 120 19.26 -3.33 -2.66
CA THR A 120 17.82 -3.57 -2.78
C THR A 120 17.36 -4.73 -1.91
N GLU A 121 16.15 -4.63 -1.40
CA GLU A 121 15.48 -5.72 -0.68
C GLU A 121 13.96 -5.63 -0.87
N THR A 122 13.31 -6.77 -1.16
CA THR A 122 11.86 -6.92 -0.98
C THR A 122 11.63 -7.46 0.41
N LEU A 123 10.89 -6.71 1.22
CA LEU A 123 10.67 -7.04 2.63
C LEU A 123 9.74 -8.25 2.77
N VAL A 124 9.98 -9.03 3.80
CA VAL A 124 9.00 -9.99 4.29
C VAL A 124 7.97 -9.22 5.11
N LEU A 125 6.77 -9.06 4.56
CA LEU A 125 5.72 -8.28 5.20
C LEU A 125 5.24 -8.98 6.48
N ARG A 126 5.06 -8.19 7.53
CA ARG A 126 4.56 -8.60 8.84
C ARG A 126 3.45 -7.64 9.29
N GLY A 127 2.46 -8.18 10.00
CA GLY A 127 1.28 -7.43 10.41
C GLY A 127 0.24 -7.29 9.27
N PRO A 128 -0.86 -6.58 9.53
CA PRO A 128 -1.89 -6.37 8.54
C PRO A 128 -1.44 -5.35 7.48
N TRP A 129 -1.70 -5.65 6.22
CA TRP A 129 -1.44 -4.80 5.07
C TRP A 129 -2.69 -4.63 4.19
N ASP A 130 -3.83 -5.08 4.70
CA ASP A 130 -5.16 -4.94 4.12
C ASP A 130 -5.76 -3.57 4.49
N ILE A 131 -6.44 -2.97 3.54
CA ILE A 131 -7.05 -1.65 3.67
C ILE A 131 -8.50 -1.75 3.20
N ALA A 132 -9.43 -1.76 4.12
CA ALA A 132 -10.86 -1.83 3.82
C ALA A 132 -11.27 -0.73 2.83
N GLU A 133 -12.39 -0.94 2.14
CA GLU A 133 -13.01 0.08 1.29
C GLU A 133 -13.15 1.41 2.04
N ASN A 134 -12.71 2.51 1.41
CA ASN A 134 -12.65 3.86 2.00
C ASN A 134 -11.84 3.94 3.31
N GLY A 135 -11.00 2.94 3.58
CA GLY A 135 -10.15 2.85 4.77
C GLY A 135 -8.77 3.48 4.58
N LYS A 136 -7.98 3.40 5.66
CA LYS A 136 -6.61 3.91 5.72
C LYS A 136 -5.71 2.93 6.43
N LEU A 137 -4.47 2.81 5.96
CA LEU A 137 -3.39 2.10 6.61
C LEU A 137 -2.35 3.11 7.11
N PRO A 138 -2.24 3.33 8.42
CA PRO A 138 -1.15 4.11 8.98
C PRO A 138 0.20 3.45 8.68
N ILE A 139 1.16 4.25 8.24
CA ILE A 139 2.53 3.82 7.98
C ILE A 139 3.43 4.38 9.06
N SER A 140 3.93 3.50 9.92
CA SER A 140 5.02 3.80 10.85
C SER A 140 6.33 3.33 10.23
N TYR A 141 7.37 4.10 10.36
CA TYR A 141 8.69 3.73 9.85
C TYR A 141 9.80 4.24 10.77
N ASP A 142 10.95 3.59 10.69
CA ASP A 142 12.10 3.86 11.52
C ASP A 142 13.37 3.43 10.77
N ALA A 143 14.52 3.93 11.19
CA ALA A 143 15.80 3.55 10.61
C ALA A 143 16.89 3.49 11.66
N VAL A 144 17.92 2.68 11.40
CA VAL A 144 19.20 2.75 12.05
C VAL A 144 20.24 3.16 11.00
N VAL A 145 21.06 4.16 11.30
CA VAL A 145 21.99 4.77 10.33
C VAL A 145 23.40 4.84 10.88
N SER A 146 24.40 4.61 10.01
CA SER A 146 25.79 4.81 10.36
C SER A 146 26.10 6.29 10.56
N ALA A 147 27.03 6.61 11.47
CA ALA A 147 27.48 7.97 11.69
C ALA A 147 28.06 8.60 10.41
N VAL A 148 27.81 9.89 10.22
CA VAL A 148 28.34 10.69 9.13
C VAL A 148 29.18 11.85 9.67
N SER A 149 30.31 12.16 9.01
CA SER A 149 31.19 13.27 9.40
C SER A 149 30.67 14.65 9.00
N LYS A 150 29.68 14.70 8.09
CA LYS A 150 29.04 15.92 7.62
C LYS A 150 27.53 15.72 7.59
N ALA A 151 26.80 16.76 7.94
CA ALA A 151 25.34 16.74 7.84
C ALA A 151 24.90 16.37 6.41
N VAL A 152 23.94 15.45 6.33
CA VAL A 152 23.22 15.08 5.11
C VAL A 152 21.86 15.76 5.17
N THR A 153 21.62 16.69 4.26
CA THR A 153 20.40 17.51 4.27
C THR A 153 19.64 17.32 2.96
N GLU A 154 18.34 17.12 3.04
CA GLU A 154 17.44 17.01 1.88
C GLU A 154 17.92 16.00 0.81
N GLN A 155 18.48 14.87 1.24
CA GLN A 155 18.96 13.85 0.34
C GLN A 155 18.02 12.65 0.34
N GLU A 156 17.67 12.17 -0.85
CA GLU A 156 17.01 10.88 -1.01
C GLU A 156 18.03 9.76 -0.70
N VAL A 157 17.75 8.99 0.37
CA VAL A 157 18.60 7.87 0.80
C VAL A 157 18.00 6.52 0.43
N LEU A 158 16.66 6.46 0.29
CA LEU A 158 15.89 5.29 -0.08
C LEU A 158 14.83 5.63 -1.11
N SER A 159 14.50 4.65 -1.94
CA SER A 159 13.25 4.60 -2.70
C SER A 159 12.45 3.39 -2.24
N ILE A 160 11.16 3.59 -1.99
CA ILE A 160 10.25 2.54 -1.53
C ILE A 160 9.16 2.36 -2.59
N VAL A 161 8.91 1.12 -2.97
CA VAL A 161 7.87 0.75 -3.92
C VAL A 161 6.85 -0.13 -3.21
N PHE A 162 5.60 0.31 -3.20
CA PHE A 162 4.45 -0.48 -2.76
C PHE A 162 3.79 -1.12 -3.98
N VAL A 163 3.54 -2.41 -3.93
CA VAL A 163 2.67 -3.10 -4.88
C VAL A 163 1.33 -3.30 -4.21
N LEU A 164 0.27 -2.82 -4.85
CA LEU A 164 -1.09 -2.87 -4.33
C LEU A 164 -1.95 -3.66 -5.30
N GLU A 165 -2.86 -4.44 -4.75
CA GLU A 165 -3.82 -5.25 -5.50
C GLU A 165 -5.15 -5.33 -4.77
N TRP A 166 -6.18 -5.83 -5.42
CA TRP A 166 -7.46 -6.10 -4.77
C TRP A 166 -7.27 -7.11 -3.63
N GLY A 167 -7.85 -6.82 -2.47
CA GLY A 167 -7.95 -7.76 -1.36
C GLY A 167 -9.14 -8.70 -1.56
N GLY A 168 -9.02 -9.94 -1.07
CA GLY A 168 -10.17 -10.82 -0.92
C GLY A 168 -10.70 -11.49 -2.21
N GLU A 169 -9.83 -12.14 -3.00
CA GLU A 169 -10.26 -13.29 -3.80
C GLU A 169 -9.90 -14.62 -3.11
#